data_d85ff628e16eff7a7805f9079d03dd9d
#
_entry.id   d85ff628e16eff7a7805f9079d03dd9d
#
_cell.length_a   1.000
_cell.length_b   1.000
_cell.length_c   1.000
_cell.angle_alpha   90.00
_cell.angle_beta   90.00
_cell.angle_gamma   90.00
#
_symmetry.space_group_name_H-M   'P 1'
#
loop_
_entity.id
_entity.type
_entity.pdbx_description
1 polymer ?
#
loop_
_entity_poly.entity_id
_entity_poly.type
_entity_poly.pdbx_seq_one_letter_code
_entity_poly.pdbx_strand_id
1 'polypeptide(L)'
;MVKIDLITGFLGAGKTTFIKEYASYLLRQGLNIGILENDFGAVNVDMMLLQELQGEKCELEMISGGCDKETHRRRFKTKLISMAMCGYDRVIVEPSGIYDVDEFFDGLREEPLDRWYEIGSVITIVDAGLEDNLSDQAEYLLGSEAADAGVIVLSRLDKDNACEEQENRIISHVNRSLERIGCTRRIEKEIRQISDSYCCSPEL
;
A
#
# COMPACT_ATOMS: atom_id res chain seq x y z
N MET A 1 11.74 -0.33 17.43
CA MET A 1 11.10 0.60 16.47
C MET A 1 9.93 -0.13 15.86
N VAL A 2 8.85 0.58 15.61
CA VAL A 2 7.65 0.02 14.94
C VAL A 2 7.93 -0.08 13.44
N LYS A 3 7.68 -1.23 12.82
CA LYS A 3 7.77 -1.34 11.36
C LYS A 3 6.55 -0.71 10.72
N ILE A 4 6.75 0.14 9.71
CA ILE A 4 5.66 0.76 8.97
C ILE A 4 5.67 0.26 7.53
N ASP A 5 4.53 -0.29 7.10
CA ASP A 5 4.31 -0.81 5.76
C ASP A 5 3.40 0.13 4.99
N LEU A 6 3.76 0.43 3.75
CA LEU A 6 2.99 1.27 2.86
C LEU A 6 2.35 0.43 1.76
N ILE A 7 1.04 0.51 1.62
CA ILE A 7 0.29 -0.20 0.58
C ILE A 7 -0.27 0.81 -0.41
N THR A 8 0.30 0.87 -1.60
CA THR A 8 -0.09 1.81 -2.67
C THR A 8 -0.79 1.09 -3.81
N GLY A 9 -1.23 1.83 -4.80
CA GLY A 9 -1.90 1.34 -6.00
C GLY A 9 -3.16 2.13 -6.33
N PHE A 10 -3.62 2.06 -7.56
CA PHE A 10 -4.78 2.80 -8.04
C PHE A 10 -6.04 2.52 -7.24
N LEU A 11 -6.97 3.49 -7.29
CA LEU A 11 -8.31 3.29 -6.74
C LEU A 11 -8.96 2.05 -7.40
N GLY A 12 -9.48 1.16 -6.55
CA GLY A 12 -10.08 -0.08 -7.01
C GLY A 12 -9.10 -1.20 -7.36
N ALA A 13 -7.78 -1.03 -7.24
CA ALA A 13 -6.79 -2.08 -7.52
C ALA A 13 -6.83 -3.27 -6.54
N GLY A 14 -7.62 -3.20 -5.48
CA GLY A 14 -7.73 -4.29 -4.50
C GLY A 14 -6.84 -4.12 -3.27
N LYS A 15 -6.37 -2.91 -2.96
CA LYS A 15 -5.54 -2.60 -1.79
C LYS A 15 -6.16 -3.08 -0.49
N THR A 16 -7.40 -2.71 -0.21
CA THR A 16 -8.13 -3.08 1.02
C THR A 16 -8.26 -4.58 1.19
N THR A 17 -8.53 -5.31 0.08
CA THR A 17 -8.55 -6.78 0.08
C THR A 17 -7.18 -7.34 0.43
N PHE A 18 -6.11 -6.79 -0.14
CA PHE A 18 -4.74 -7.19 0.19
C PHE A 18 -4.42 -6.90 1.67
N ILE A 19 -4.75 -5.70 2.16
CA ILE A 19 -4.52 -5.29 3.56
C ILE A 19 -5.20 -6.27 4.50
N LYS A 20 -6.44 -6.66 4.22
CA LYS A 20 -7.18 -7.63 5.03
C LYS A 20 -6.43 -8.96 5.16
N GLU A 21 -5.95 -9.50 4.06
CA GLU A 21 -5.22 -10.77 4.05
C GLU A 21 -3.83 -10.63 4.68
N TYR A 22 -3.11 -9.57 4.37
CA TYR A 22 -1.80 -9.28 4.93
C TYR A 22 -1.88 -9.09 6.47
N ALA A 23 -2.83 -8.31 6.94
CA ALA A 23 -3.09 -8.13 8.37
C ALA A 23 -3.45 -9.46 9.04
N SER A 24 -4.32 -10.26 8.42
CA SER A 24 -4.67 -11.61 8.92
C SER A 24 -3.44 -12.51 9.01
N TYR A 25 -2.53 -12.44 8.05
CA TYR A 25 -1.27 -13.16 8.09
C TYR A 25 -0.40 -12.73 9.28
N LEU A 26 -0.20 -11.41 9.48
CA LEU A 26 0.58 -10.86 10.59
C LEU A 26 -0.02 -11.23 11.96
N LEU A 27 -1.33 -11.17 12.09
CA LEU A 27 -2.04 -11.59 13.31
C LEU A 27 -1.84 -13.08 13.61
N ARG A 28 -1.83 -13.97 12.59
CA ARG A 28 -1.49 -15.38 12.77
C ARG A 28 -0.05 -15.60 13.24
N GLN A 29 0.85 -14.67 12.95
CA GLN A 29 2.23 -14.65 13.47
C GLN A 29 2.29 -14.17 14.94
N GLY A 30 1.18 -13.73 15.50
CA GLY A 30 1.07 -13.25 16.87
C GLY A 30 1.42 -11.77 17.06
N LEU A 31 1.67 -11.03 15.98
CA LEU A 31 2.03 -9.63 16.01
C LEU A 31 0.85 -8.74 16.44
N ASN A 32 1.18 -7.62 17.09
CA ASN A 32 0.26 -6.56 17.43
C ASN A 32 0.35 -5.48 16.33
N ILE A 33 -0.76 -5.20 15.63
CA ILE A 33 -0.75 -4.34 14.44
C ILE A 33 -1.72 -3.19 14.54
N GLY A 34 -1.35 -2.06 13.93
CA GLY A 34 -2.24 -0.95 13.65
C GLY A 34 -2.47 -0.83 12.14
N ILE A 35 -3.69 -0.56 11.72
CA ILE A 35 -4.00 -0.25 10.31
C ILE A 35 -4.45 1.21 10.26
N LEU A 36 -3.81 2.00 9.42
CA LEU A 36 -4.11 3.42 9.23
C LEU A 36 -4.62 3.65 7.80
N GLU A 37 -5.92 3.89 7.72
CA GLU A 37 -6.60 4.31 6.51
C GLU A 37 -6.52 5.83 6.39
N ASN A 38 -6.06 6.30 5.24
CA ASN A 38 -5.93 7.70 4.94
C ASN A 38 -6.84 8.08 3.78
N ASP A 39 -8.11 8.40 4.08
CA ASP A 39 -9.12 8.69 3.05
C ASP A 39 -9.63 10.13 3.14
N PHE A 40 -9.78 10.75 1.97
CA PHE A 40 -10.43 12.06 1.82
C PHE A 40 -11.96 11.98 1.73
N GLY A 41 -12.53 10.77 1.68
CA GLY A 41 -13.96 10.51 1.52
C GLY A 41 -14.78 10.74 2.81
N ALA A 42 -16.08 10.99 2.63
CA ALA A 42 -17.02 11.15 3.75
C ALA A 42 -17.56 9.81 4.28
N VAL A 43 -17.45 8.73 3.52
CA VAL A 43 -17.89 7.37 3.89
C VAL A 43 -16.80 6.39 3.47
N ASN A 44 -16.20 5.75 4.45
CA ASN A 44 -15.14 4.79 4.18
C ASN A 44 -15.72 3.36 4.13
N VAL A 45 -15.95 2.87 2.90
CA VAL A 45 -16.40 1.49 2.65
C VAL A 45 -15.29 0.50 3.01
N ASP A 46 -14.04 0.91 2.85
CA ASP A 46 -12.87 0.07 3.09
C ASP A 46 -12.72 -0.27 4.57
N MET A 47 -12.98 0.69 5.46
CA MET A 47 -13.02 0.45 6.91
C MET A 47 -14.06 -0.62 7.31
N MET A 48 -15.19 -0.70 6.61
CA MET A 48 -16.20 -1.75 6.89
C MET A 48 -15.65 -3.14 6.58
N LEU A 49 -14.85 -3.28 5.52
CA LEU A 49 -14.24 -4.55 5.14
C LEU A 49 -13.16 -5.00 6.13
N LEU A 50 -12.51 -4.05 6.82
CA LEU A 50 -11.46 -4.32 7.80
C LEU A 50 -11.99 -4.49 9.23
N GLN A 51 -13.26 -4.13 9.52
CA GLN A 51 -13.84 -4.19 10.87
C GLN A 51 -13.74 -5.56 11.53
N GLU A 52 -13.83 -6.64 10.75
CA GLU A 52 -13.72 -8.01 11.29
C GLU A 52 -12.32 -8.32 11.86
N LEU A 53 -11.31 -7.53 11.52
CA LEU A 53 -9.96 -7.69 12.05
C LEU A 53 -9.76 -6.98 13.39
N GLN A 54 -10.65 -6.04 13.73
CA GLN A 54 -10.53 -5.26 14.96
C GLN A 54 -10.63 -6.15 16.19
N GLY A 55 -9.67 -6.04 17.10
CA GLY A 55 -9.57 -6.87 18.29
C GLY A 55 -8.39 -6.49 19.16
N GLU A 56 -8.06 -7.35 20.13
CA GLU A 56 -6.99 -7.08 21.09
C GLU A 56 -5.60 -6.84 20.46
N LYS A 57 -5.36 -7.40 19.27
CA LYS A 57 -4.07 -7.31 18.56
C LYS A 57 -4.15 -6.53 17.25
N CYS A 58 -5.29 -5.96 16.91
CA CYS A 58 -5.48 -5.18 15.70
C CYS A 58 -6.36 -3.98 15.98
N GLU A 59 -5.83 -2.80 15.77
CA GLU A 59 -6.59 -1.55 15.87
C GLU A 59 -6.68 -0.89 14.50
N LEU A 60 -7.89 -0.43 14.18
CA LEU A 60 -8.17 0.29 12.95
C LEU A 60 -8.25 1.78 13.26
N GLU A 61 -7.48 2.56 12.55
CA GLU A 61 -7.41 4.00 12.66
C GLU A 61 -7.67 4.67 11.31
N MET A 62 -8.31 5.81 11.33
CA MET A 62 -8.64 6.55 10.12
C MET A 62 -8.27 8.01 10.25
N ILE A 63 -7.79 8.58 9.15
CA ILE A 63 -7.67 10.02 8.99
C ILE A 63 -8.70 10.44 7.95
N SER A 64 -9.74 11.13 8.41
CA SER A 64 -10.77 11.68 7.53
C SER A 64 -10.69 13.19 7.49
N GLY A 65 -10.95 13.75 6.31
CA GLY A 65 -11.09 15.18 6.10
C GLY A 65 -9.81 15.99 6.29
N GLY A 66 -9.79 17.11 5.70
CA GLY A 66 -8.77 18.16 5.76
C GLY A 66 -9.17 19.18 4.71
N CYS A 67 -9.25 20.46 5.10
CA CYS A 67 -9.61 21.50 4.13
C CYS A 67 -8.46 21.77 3.14
N ASP A 68 -7.26 21.33 3.48
CA ASP A 68 -6.04 21.55 2.72
C ASP A 68 -4.98 20.47 3.00
N LYS A 69 -4.00 20.36 2.11
CA LYS A 69 -2.92 19.37 2.13
C LYS A 69 -2.06 19.46 3.41
N GLU A 70 -1.78 20.67 3.89
CA GLU A 70 -0.94 20.88 5.07
C GLU A 70 -1.63 20.43 6.36
N THR A 71 -2.91 20.75 6.52
CA THR A 71 -3.71 20.27 7.66
C THR A 71 -3.79 18.75 7.67
N HIS A 72 -3.94 18.13 6.49
CA HIS A 72 -3.96 16.69 6.36
C HIS A 72 -2.62 16.05 6.75
N ARG A 73 -1.50 16.58 6.25
CA ARG A 73 -0.15 16.13 6.61
C ARG A 73 0.09 16.21 8.13
N ARG A 74 -0.32 17.31 8.76
CA ARG A 74 -0.20 17.47 10.22
C ARG A 74 -1.04 16.44 10.99
N ARG A 75 -2.27 16.16 10.55
CA ARG A 75 -3.12 15.12 11.17
C ARG A 75 -2.49 13.75 11.02
N PHE A 76 -1.98 13.44 9.84
CA PHE A 76 -1.28 12.19 9.56
C PHE A 76 -0.09 11.99 10.50
N LYS A 77 0.80 13.00 10.59
CA LYS A 77 1.93 12.99 11.52
C LYS A 77 1.49 12.81 12.97
N THR A 78 0.47 13.55 13.43
CA THR A 78 -0.06 13.42 14.78
C THR A 78 -0.60 12.02 15.06
N LYS A 79 -1.29 11.40 14.08
CA LYS A 79 -1.82 10.05 14.22
C LYS A 79 -0.69 9.03 14.31
N LEU A 80 0.33 9.11 13.47
CA LEU A 80 1.50 8.24 13.57
C LEU A 80 2.23 8.39 14.92
N ILE A 81 2.36 9.61 15.44
CA ILE A 81 2.91 9.83 16.80
C ILE A 81 2.09 9.08 17.86
N SER A 82 0.76 9.19 17.81
CA SER A 82 -0.13 8.47 18.71
C SER A 82 0.02 6.95 18.58
N MET A 83 0.05 6.43 17.35
CA MET A 83 0.16 5.00 17.08
C MET A 83 1.51 4.42 17.53
N ALA A 84 2.60 5.19 17.44
CA ALA A 84 3.91 4.75 17.92
C ALA A 84 3.92 4.49 19.45
N MET A 85 3.02 5.14 20.19
CA MET A 85 2.90 4.98 21.65
C MET A 85 2.00 3.79 22.03
N CYS A 86 1.25 3.19 21.11
CA CYS A 86 0.35 2.07 21.37
C CYS A 86 1.06 0.72 21.49
N GLY A 87 2.36 0.64 21.13
CA GLY A 87 3.15 -0.58 21.26
C GLY A 87 2.87 -1.61 20.17
N TYR A 88 2.54 -1.16 18.97
CA TYR A 88 2.43 -2.04 17.80
C TYR A 88 3.80 -2.57 17.37
N ASP A 89 3.81 -3.81 16.90
CA ASP A 89 4.96 -4.38 16.21
C ASP A 89 5.05 -3.83 14.78
N ARG A 90 3.87 -3.60 14.17
CA ARG A 90 3.77 -3.16 12.79
C ARG A 90 2.56 -2.24 12.57
N VAL A 91 2.74 -1.22 11.74
CA VAL A 91 1.66 -0.33 11.27
C VAL A 91 1.55 -0.45 9.76
N ILE A 92 0.36 -0.79 9.28
CA ILE A 92 0.03 -0.83 7.84
C ILE A 92 -0.65 0.48 7.50
N VAL A 93 -0.17 1.17 6.47
CA VAL A 93 -0.74 2.44 6.00
C VAL A 93 -1.27 2.26 4.58
N GLU A 94 -2.54 2.57 4.38
CA GLU A 94 -3.13 2.80 3.07
C GLU A 94 -3.24 4.31 2.84
N PRO A 95 -2.37 4.92 2.02
CA PRO A 95 -2.52 6.34 1.66
C PRO A 95 -3.70 6.50 0.71
N SER A 96 -4.33 7.67 0.70
CA SER A 96 -5.31 7.98 -0.34
C SER A 96 -4.63 7.95 -1.72
N GLY A 97 -5.37 7.57 -2.77
CA GLY A 97 -4.85 7.39 -4.12
C GLY A 97 -4.30 8.65 -4.83
N ILE A 98 -4.10 9.75 -4.10
CA ILE A 98 -3.50 11.01 -4.57
C ILE A 98 -2.23 11.34 -3.74
N TYR A 99 -1.83 10.45 -2.85
CA TYR A 99 -0.72 10.69 -1.94
C TYR A 99 0.62 10.42 -2.64
N ASP A 100 1.52 11.37 -2.53
CA ASP A 100 2.88 11.23 -3.01
C ASP A 100 3.70 10.36 -2.04
N VAL A 101 4.25 9.27 -2.56
CA VAL A 101 5.04 8.31 -1.78
C VAL A 101 6.28 8.97 -1.18
N ASP A 102 6.92 9.87 -1.92
CA ASP A 102 8.08 10.63 -1.43
C ASP A 102 7.70 11.49 -0.21
N GLU A 103 6.51 12.10 -0.23
CA GLU A 103 6.02 12.91 0.89
C GLU A 103 5.78 12.08 2.16
N PHE A 104 5.40 10.81 2.00
CA PHE A 104 5.28 9.86 3.10
C PHE A 104 6.66 9.59 3.73
N PHE A 105 7.67 9.29 2.92
CA PHE A 105 9.01 9.03 3.42
C PHE A 105 9.65 10.25 4.05
N ASP A 106 9.46 11.42 3.48
CA ASP A 106 9.95 12.68 4.07
C ASP A 106 9.30 12.92 5.43
N GLY A 107 8.00 12.67 5.56
CA GLY A 107 7.30 12.76 6.83
C GLY A 107 7.84 11.81 7.91
N LEU A 108 8.21 10.58 7.53
CA LEU A 108 8.80 9.61 8.45
C LEU A 108 10.23 9.97 8.90
N ARG A 109 10.98 10.71 8.08
CA ARG A 109 12.33 11.18 8.42
C ARG A 109 12.33 12.39 9.34
N GLU A 110 11.18 13.02 9.56
CA GLU A 110 11.06 14.14 10.50
C GLU A 110 10.97 13.67 11.94
N GLU A 111 11.61 14.42 12.86
CA GLU A 111 11.43 14.19 14.30
C GLU A 111 9.95 14.35 14.72
N PRO A 112 9.43 13.51 15.62
CA PRO A 112 10.08 12.38 16.30
C PRO A 112 9.91 11.02 15.61
N LEU A 113 9.27 10.96 14.40
CA LEU A 113 8.91 9.71 13.74
C LEU A 113 10.14 8.89 13.34
N ASP A 114 11.23 9.55 12.94
CA ASP A 114 12.53 8.97 12.58
C ASP A 114 13.11 8.05 13.67
N ARG A 115 12.76 8.28 14.93
CA ARG A 115 13.23 7.50 16.08
C ARG A 115 12.29 6.36 16.46
N TRP A 116 11.05 6.41 16.04
CA TRP A 116 10.02 5.47 16.44
C TRP A 116 9.66 4.46 15.36
N TYR A 117 9.79 4.85 14.10
CA TYR A 117 9.46 4.03 12.96
C TYR A 117 10.70 3.60 12.16
N GLU A 118 10.62 2.42 11.60
CA GLU A 118 11.48 1.95 10.53
C GLU A 118 10.60 1.52 9.35
N ILE A 119 11.07 1.78 8.13
CA ILE A 119 10.36 1.36 6.92
C ILE A 119 10.41 -0.16 6.86
N GLY A 120 9.24 -0.79 6.82
CA GLY A 120 9.07 -2.21 6.63
C GLY A 120 8.98 -2.56 5.13
N SER A 121 7.77 -2.80 4.65
CA SER A 121 7.51 -3.13 3.25
C SER A 121 6.80 -2.00 2.53
N VAL A 122 7.20 -1.71 1.29
CA VAL A 122 6.48 -0.82 0.37
C VAL A 122 5.91 -1.71 -0.72
N ILE A 123 4.59 -1.83 -0.75
CA ILE A 123 3.88 -2.78 -1.61
C ILE A 123 2.92 -2.01 -2.51
N THR A 124 3.10 -2.15 -3.81
CA THR A 124 2.20 -1.54 -4.80
C THR A 124 1.29 -2.60 -5.41
N ILE A 125 -0.01 -2.38 -5.32
CA ILE A 125 -1.02 -3.26 -5.90
C ILE A 125 -1.39 -2.76 -7.29
N VAL A 126 -1.20 -3.60 -8.29
CA VAL A 126 -1.53 -3.29 -9.69
C VAL A 126 -2.61 -4.24 -10.19
N ASP A 127 -3.70 -3.69 -10.72
CA ASP A 127 -4.77 -4.48 -11.32
C ASP A 127 -4.30 -5.08 -12.64
N ALA A 128 -4.34 -6.41 -12.77
CA ALA A 128 -3.97 -7.09 -13.99
C ALA A 128 -4.92 -6.78 -15.17
N GLY A 129 -6.13 -6.29 -14.87
CA GLY A 129 -7.10 -5.79 -15.85
C GLY A 129 -6.87 -4.34 -16.29
N LEU A 130 -5.79 -3.69 -15.86
CA LEU A 130 -5.49 -2.31 -16.20
C LEU A 130 -5.45 -2.09 -17.72
N GLU A 131 -6.07 -1.00 -18.21
CA GLU A 131 -6.09 -0.66 -19.63
C GLU A 131 -4.71 -0.23 -20.13
N ASP A 132 -4.40 -0.54 -21.40
CA ASP A 132 -3.10 -0.22 -22.00
C ASP A 132 -2.91 1.28 -22.27
N ASN A 133 -4.02 2.04 -22.37
CA ASN A 133 -4.04 3.48 -22.67
C ASN A 133 -4.52 4.27 -21.46
N LEU A 134 -3.64 4.51 -20.52
CA LEU A 134 -3.89 5.39 -19.40
C LEU A 134 -3.71 6.87 -19.79
N SER A 135 -4.32 7.77 -19.04
CA SER A 135 -4.00 9.20 -19.13
C SER A 135 -2.56 9.45 -18.69
N ASP A 136 -1.94 10.54 -19.17
CA ASP A 136 -0.55 10.87 -18.77
C ASP A 136 -0.39 11.00 -17.25
N GLN A 137 -1.41 11.49 -16.55
CA GLN A 137 -1.41 11.59 -15.10
C GLN A 137 -1.46 10.21 -14.43
N ALA A 138 -2.25 9.28 -14.95
CA ALA A 138 -2.33 7.92 -14.43
C ALA A 138 -1.05 7.13 -14.72
N GLU A 139 -0.44 7.32 -15.89
CA GLU A 139 0.88 6.73 -16.22
C GLU A 139 1.97 7.24 -15.29
N TYR A 140 1.97 8.56 -15.01
CA TYR A 140 2.92 9.14 -14.07
C TYR A 140 2.75 8.56 -12.66
N LEU A 141 1.51 8.45 -12.17
CA LEU A 141 1.21 7.89 -10.86
C LEU A 141 1.65 6.42 -10.76
N LEU A 142 1.32 5.60 -11.78
CA LEU A 142 1.75 4.19 -11.84
C LEU A 142 3.27 4.06 -11.79
N GLY A 143 3.98 4.90 -12.55
CA GLY A 143 5.44 4.92 -12.57
C GLY A 143 6.03 5.34 -11.22
N SER A 144 5.49 6.38 -10.59
CA SER A 144 5.93 6.88 -9.28
C SER A 144 5.75 5.82 -8.19
N GLU A 145 4.55 5.23 -8.08
CA GLU A 145 4.28 4.17 -7.10
C GLU A 145 5.17 2.93 -7.33
N ALA A 146 5.39 2.56 -8.59
CA ALA A 146 6.25 1.42 -8.93
C ALA A 146 7.74 1.69 -8.68
N ALA A 147 8.19 2.95 -8.78
CA ALA A 147 9.59 3.32 -8.54
C ALA A 147 10.01 3.06 -7.10
N ASP A 148 9.10 3.32 -6.14
CA ASP A 148 9.37 3.19 -4.71
C ASP A 148 8.95 1.83 -4.13
N ALA A 149 8.23 1.02 -4.91
CA ALA A 149 7.76 -0.28 -4.46
C ALA A 149 8.92 -1.25 -4.17
N GLY A 150 8.96 -1.82 -2.97
CA GLY A 150 9.78 -2.99 -2.67
C GLY A 150 9.23 -4.26 -3.31
N VAL A 151 7.89 -4.36 -3.38
CA VAL A 151 7.16 -5.47 -3.98
C VAL A 151 6.00 -4.92 -4.82
N ILE A 152 5.80 -5.47 -6.01
CA ILE A 152 4.59 -5.25 -6.81
C ILE A 152 3.75 -6.51 -6.78
N VAL A 153 2.48 -6.34 -6.47
CA VAL A 153 1.51 -7.42 -6.40
C VAL A 153 0.44 -7.22 -7.45
N LEU A 154 0.22 -8.21 -8.31
CA LEU A 154 -0.86 -8.19 -9.29
C LEU A 154 -2.14 -8.73 -8.66
N SER A 155 -3.21 -7.94 -8.75
CA SER A 155 -4.56 -8.36 -8.40
C SER A 155 -5.35 -8.77 -9.65
N ARG A 156 -6.42 -9.52 -9.45
CA ARG A 156 -7.39 -9.91 -10.50
C ARG A 156 -6.77 -10.60 -11.71
N LEU A 157 -5.72 -11.40 -11.47
CA LEU A 157 -5.21 -12.29 -12.51
C LEU A 157 -6.25 -13.37 -12.84
N ASP A 158 -6.46 -13.62 -14.12
CA ASP A 158 -7.30 -14.73 -14.57
C ASP A 158 -6.66 -16.06 -14.17
N LYS A 159 -7.50 -16.97 -13.62
CA LYS A 159 -7.05 -18.30 -13.16
C LYS A 159 -6.74 -19.28 -14.29
N ASP A 160 -7.08 -18.91 -15.53
CA ASP A 160 -6.92 -19.72 -16.72
C ASP A 160 -5.56 -19.49 -17.43
N ASN A 161 -5.31 -20.20 -18.53
CA ASN A 161 -4.05 -20.21 -19.29
C ASN A 161 -3.57 -18.84 -19.83
N ALA A 162 -4.36 -17.77 -19.67
CA ALA A 162 -4.00 -16.40 -20.04
C ALA A 162 -3.16 -15.66 -18.98
N CYS A 163 -2.91 -16.27 -17.81
CA CYS A 163 -2.24 -15.63 -16.68
C CYS A 163 -0.84 -15.10 -17.05
N GLU A 164 -0.03 -15.89 -17.74
CA GLU A 164 1.34 -15.50 -18.09
C GLU A 164 1.38 -14.37 -19.14
N GLU A 165 0.46 -14.36 -20.10
CA GLU A 165 0.35 -13.27 -21.07
C GLU A 165 -0.10 -11.97 -20.42
N GLN A 166 -1.05 -12.06 -19.50
CA GLN A 166 -1.56 -10.93 -18.75
C GLN A 166 -0.47 -10.35 -17.81
N GLU A 167 0.27 -11.20 -17.11
CA GLU A 167 1.43 -10.79 -16.31
C GLU A 167 2.46 -10.03 -17.17
N ASN A 168 2.89 -10.62 -18.28
CA ASN A 168 3.89 -10.03 -19.16
C ASN A 168 3.43 -8.68 -19.73
N ARG A 169 2.14 -8.56 -20.07
CA ARG A 169 1.54 -7.31 -20.52
C ARG A 169 1.65 -6.22 -19.45
N ILE A 170 1.25 -6.52 -18.20
CA ILE A 170 1.29 -5.57 -17.10
C ILE A 170 2.72 -5.21 -16.70
N ILE A 171 3.64 -6.19 -16.64
CA ILE A 171 5.07 -5.91 -16.40
C ILE A 171 5.62 -4.93 -17.43
N SER A 172 5.29 -5.16 -18.71
CA SER A 172 5.73 -4.29 -19.80
C SER A 172 5.12 -2.89 -19.67
N HIS A 173 3.87 -2.78 -19.22
CA HIS A 173 3.21 -1.51 -18.99
C HIS A 173 3.86 -0.75 -17.84
N VAL A 174 4.07 -1.38 -16.69
CA VAL A 174 4.72 -0.75 -15.53
C VAL A 174 6.13 -0.30 -15.89
N ASN A 175 6.90 -1.11 -16.61
CA ASN A 175 8.24 -0.71 -17.06
C ASN A 175 8.22 0.51 -18.00
N ARG A 176 7.23 0.61 -18.88
CA ARG A 176 7.03 1.79 -19.75
C ARG A 176 6.70 3.03 -18.93
N SER A 177 5.86 2.90 -17.87
CA SER A 177 5.54 4.00 -16.97
C SER A 177 6.75 4.45 -16.16
N LEU A 178 7.60 3.53 -15.71
CA LEU A 178 8.89 3.84 -15.08
C LEU A 178 9.83 4.61 -16.02
N GLU A 179 9.94 4.20 -17.27
CA GLU A 179 10.73 4.91 -18.28
C GLU A 179 10.23 6.35 -18.51
N ARG A 180 8.91 6.54 -18.55
CA ARG A 180 8.29 7.88 -18.73
C ARG A 180 8.65 8.87 -17.62
N ILE A 181 8.80 8.41 -16.39
CA ILE A 181 9.23 9.25 -15.26
C ILE A 181 10.75 9.36 -15.13
N GLY A 182 11.51 8.76 -16.06
CA GLY A 182 12.97 8.77 -16.04
C GLY A 182 13.59 7.81 -15.02
N CYS A 183 12.84 6.87 -14.47
CA CYS A 183 13.34 5.87 -13.55
C CYS A 183 14.11 4.79 -14.32
N THR A 184 15.32 4.46 -13.84
CA THR A 184 16.19 3.42 -14.44
C THR A 184 15.86 2.02 -13.94
N ARG A 185 15.02 1.89 -12.91
CA ARG A 185 14.57 0.62 -12.37
C ARG A 185 13.79 -0.16 -13.42
N ARG A 186 14.00 -1.47 -13.45
CA ARG A 186 13.20 -2.40 -14.24
C ARG A 186 12.67 -3.50 -13.34
N ILE A 187 11.44 -3.90 -13.59
CA ILE A 187 10.77 -4.96 -12.88
C ILE A 187 10.90 -6.23 -13.71
N GLU A 188 11.60 -7.21 -13.16
CA GLU A 188 11.79 -8.53 -13.74
C GLU A 188 11.26 -9.58 -12.76
N LYS A 189 10.06 -10.13 -13.01
CA LYS A 189 9.49 -11.32 -12.33
C LYS A 189 9.47 -11.34 -10.77
N GLU A 190 9.61 -10.22 -10.10
CA GLU A 190 9.36 -10.13 -8.64
C GLU A 190 7.88 -9.90 -8.30
N ILE A 191 7.00 -10.16 -9.27
CA ILE A 191 5.55 -9.98 -9.14
C ILE A 191 4.97 -11.23 -8.50
N ARG A 192 4.33 -11.06 -7.35
CA ARG A 192 3.59 -12.13 -6.67
C ARG A 192 2.11 -11.99 -6.97
N GLN A 193 1.48 -13.11 -7.36
CA GLN A 193 0.04 -13.17 -7.59
C GLN A 193 -0.71 -13.09 -6.27
N ILE A 194 -1.73 -12.26 -6.20
CA ILE A 194 -2.78 -12.37 -5.20
C ILE A 194 -3.82 -13.34 -5.77
N SER A 195 -3.73 -14.62 -5.44
CA SER A 195 -4.82 -15.58 -5.66
C SER A 195 -5.64 -15.72 -4.38
N ASP A 196 -6.89 -16.14 -4.49
CA ASP A 196 -7.80 -16.36 -3.33
C ASP A 196 -7.30 -17.41 -2.32
N SER A 197 -6.12 -17.97 -2.55
CA SER A 197 -5.40 -18.86 -1.66
C SER A 197 -3.97 -18.35 -1.49
N TYR A 198 -3.79 -17.45 -0.53
CA TYR A 198 -2.46 -16.95 -0.16
C TYR A 198 -1.61 -18.06 0.44
N CYS A 199 -0.66 -18.54 -0.31
CA CYS A 199 0.47 -19.28 0.20
C CYS A 199 1.63 -18.29 0.36
N CYS A 200 1.67 -17.55 1.48
CA CYS A 200 2.84 -16.77 1.83
C CYS A 200 3.95 -17.74 2.17
N SER A 201 5.00 -17.78 1.36
CA SER A 201 6.26 -18.37 1.77
C SER A 201 6.81 -17.60 2.98
N PRO A 202 7.44 -18.26 3.96
CA PRO A 202 7.81 -17.66 5.25
C PRO A 202 9.00 -16.69 5.22
N GLU A 203 9.38 -16.17 4.06
CA GLU A 203 10.54 -15.27 3.89
C GLU A 203 10.12 -13.90 3.35
N LEU A 204 9.42 -13.13 4.17
CA LEU A 204 9.26 -11.67 4.02
C LEU A 204 9.63 -10.98 5.34
#